data_1bb78ee7a1acc36b0b6d3f5b16139406
#
_entry.id   1bb78ee7a1acc36b0b6d3f5b16139406
#
_cell.length_a   1.000
_cell.length_b   1.000
_cell.length_c   1.000
_cell.angle_alpha   90.00
_cell.angle_beta   90.00
_cell.angle_gamma   90.00
#
_symmetry.space_group_name_H-M   'P 1'
#
loop_
_entity.id
_entity.type
_entity.pdbx_description
1 polymer ?
#
loop_
_entity_poly.entity_id
_entity_poly.type
_entity_poly.pdbx_seq_one_letter_code
_entity_poly.pdbx_strand_id
1 'polypeptide(L)' 'MSPEELERLKQQYASQRVVVDARRPELARWANLPGRVVTINHNGQALVQFDGPDQGWHDIAPESLRLEPLP' A
#
# COMPACT_ATOMS: atom_id res chain seq x y z
N MET A 1 -13.53 1.83 -11.61
CA MET A 1 -12.53 2.94 -11.54
C MET A 1 -12.08 3.28 -12.95
N SER A 2 -11.99 4.55 -13.28
CA SER A 2 -11.58 4.98 -14.61
C SER A 2 -10.07 4.82 -14.82
N PRO A 3 -9.61 4.69 -16.07
CA PRO A 3 -8.18 4.63 -16.33
C PRO A 3 -7.41 5.85 -15.81
N GLU A 4 -8.04 7.03 -15.85
CA GLU A 4 -7.40 8.25 -15.35
C GLU A 4 -7.22 8.20 -13.83
N GLU A 5 -8.21 7.69 -13.11
CA GLU A 5 -8.09 7.54 -11.65
C GLU A 5 -7.02 6.53 -11.28
N LEU A 6 -6.95 5.42 -12.02
CA LEU A 6 -5.91 4.43 -11.81
C LEU A 6 -4.53 5.03 -12.02
N GLU A 7 -4.38 5.82 -13.07
CA GLU A 7 -3.09 6.44 -13.39
C GLU A 7 -2.65 7.41 -12.29
N ARG A 8 -3.60 8.17 -11.75
CA ARG A 8 -3.31 9.06 -10.62
C ARG A 8 -2.86 8.29 -9.39
N LEU A 9 -3.55 7.19 -9.08
CA LEU A 9 -3.17 6.34 -7.95
C LEU A 9 -1.78 5.76 -8.15
N LYS A 10 -1.48 5.29 -9.34
CA LYS A 10 -0.15 4.77 -9.64
C LYS A 10 0.92 5.82 -9.43
N GLN A 11 0.69 7.04 -9.93
CA GLN A 11 1.65 8.12 -9.78
C GLN A 11 1.83 8.53 -8.32
N GLN A 12 0.74 8.47 -7.54
CA GLN A 12 0.78 8.87 -6.14
C GLN A 12 1.46 7.84 -5.25
N TYR A 13 1.25 6.55 -5.51
CA TYR A 13 1.65 5.48 -4.60
C TYR A 13 2.78 4.61 -5.11
N ALA A 14 2.97 4.46 -6.41
CA ALA A 14 3.95 3.51 -6.95
C ALA A 14 5.35 3.79 -6.40
N SER A 15 6.01 2.74 -5.95
CA SER A 15 7.36 2.78 -5.37
C SER A 15 7.46 3.57 -4.07
N GLN A 16 6.35 4.02 -3.50
CA GLN A 16 6.37 4.75 -2.24
C GLN A 16 6.44 3.79 -1.05
N ARG A 17 7.09 4.24 0.02
CA ARG A 17 7.10 3.53 1.29
C ARG A 17 5.81 3.87 2.03
N VAL A 18 5.17 2.85 2.60
CA VAL A 18 3.88 3.02 3.26
C VAL A 18 3.85 2.24 4.56
N VAL A 19 2.93 2.64 5.45
CA VAL A 19 2.54 1.86 6.61
C VAL A 19 1.02 1.72 6.60
N VAL A 20 0.52 0.62 7.16
CA VAL A 20 -0.93 0.41 7.22
C VAL A 20 -1.56 1.23 8.34
N ASP A 21 -2.85 1.53 8.21
CA ASP A 21 -3.62 2.12 9.29
C ASP A 21 -3.89 1.04 10.33
N ALA A 22 -3.16 1.10 11.44
CA ALA A 22 -3.23 0.09 12.49
C ALA A 22 -4.56 0.07 13.24
N ARG A 23 -5.42 1.07 13.01
CA ARG A 23 -6.77 1.07 13.61
C ARG A 23 -7.69 0.04 12.97
N ARG A 24 -7.34 -0.49 11.81
CA ARG A 24 -8.12 -1.52 11.13
C ARG A 24 -7.68 -2.89 11.63
N PRO A 25 -8.58 -3.67 12.28
CA PRO A 25 -8.18 -4.96 12.86
C PRO A 25 -7.61 -5.95 11.85
N GLU A 26 -8.14 -5.96 10.63
CA GLU A 26 -7.67 -6.86 9.57
C GLU A 26 -6.25 -6.57 9.11
N LEU A 27 -5.74 -5.39 9.45
CA LEU A 27 -4.39 -4.98 9.08
C LEU A 27 -3.43 -4.98 10.27
N ALA A 28 -3.90 -5.39 11.44
CA ALA A 28 -3.10 -5.32 12.67
C ALA A 28 -1.81 -6.14 12.58
N ARG A 29 -1.80 -7.22 11.82
CA ARG A 29 -0.61 -8.06 11.66
C ARG A 29 0.54 -7.32 10.97
N TRP A 30 0.24 -6.25 10.25
CA TRP A 30 1.27 -5.42 9.60
C TRP A 30 1.51 -4.10 10.33
N ALA A 31 0.92 -3.94 11.51
CA ALA A 31 1.12 -2.73 12.30
C ALA A 31 2.60 -2.50 12.57
N ASN A 32 3.07 -1.28 12.39
CA ASN A 32 4.46 -0.88 12.60
C ASN A 32 5.45 -1.56 11.64
N LEU A 33 4.97 -2.21 10.59
CA LEU A 33 5.83 -2.85 9.60
C LEU A 33 5.71 -2.08 8.29
N PRO A 34 6.74 -1.31 7.90
CA PRO A 34 6.67 -0.57 6.64
C PRO A 34 6.75 -1.52 5.45
N GLY A 35 6.21 -1.06 4.33
CA GLY A 35 6.27 -1.78 3.09
C GLY A 35 6.45 -0.83 1.93
N ARG A 36 6.50 -1.39 0.73
CA ARG A 36 6.61 -0.61 -0.50
C ARG A 36 5.45 -0.98 -1.42
N VAL A 37 4.85 0.03 -2.02
CA VAL A 37 3.83 -0.20 -3.04
C VAL A 37 4.53 -0.63 -4.33
N VAL A 38 4.24 -1.86 -4.76
CA VAL A 38 4.80 -2.39 -6.00
C VAL A 38 4.07 -1.78 -7.20
N THR A 39 2.75 -1.79 -7.16
CA THR A 39 1.92 -1.18 -8.19
C THR A 39 0.49 -1.05 -7.66
N ILE A 40 -0.37 -0.43 -8.46
CA ILE A 40 -1.81 -0.40 -8.22
C ILE A 40 -2.45 -1.35 -9.23
N ASN A 41 -3.31 -2.26 -8.76
CA ASN A 41 -4.00 -3.16 -9.67
C ASN A 41 -5.20 -2.46 -10.33
N HIS A 42 -5.83 -3.13 -11.31
CA HIS A 42 -6.92 -2.50 -12.05
C HIS A 42 -8.19 -2.30 -11.21
N ASN A 43 -8.27 -2.89 -10.03
CA ASN A 43 -9.36 -2.65 -9.08
C ASN A 43 -9.08 -1.45 -8.17
N GLY A 44 -7.93 -0.79 -8.35
CA GLY A 44 -7.58 0.37 -7.55
C GLY A 44 -6.98 0.05 -6.21
N GLN A 45 -6.56 -1.18 -5.98
CA GLN A 45 -5.89 -1.56 -4.73
C GLN A 45 -4.38 -1.54 -4.90
N ALA A 46 -3.69 -1.15 -3.85
CA ALA A 46 -2.23 -1.16 -3.83
C ALA A 46 -1.72 -2.56 -3.54
N LEU A 47 -0.78 -3.03 -4.36
CA LEU A 47 -0.06 -4.26 -4.07
C LEU A 47 1.17 -3.87 -3.27
N VAL A 48 1.21 -4.30 -2.01
CA VAL A 48 2.24 -3.88 -1.06
C VAL A 48 3.08 -5.09 -0.68
N GLN A 49 4.39 -4.91 -0.75
CA GLN A 49 5.36 -5.88 -0.24
C GLN A 49 5.93 -5.32 1.06
N PHE A 50 5.63 -5.98 2.17
CA PHE A 50 6.09 -5.54 3.49
C PHE A 50 7.52 -6.00 3.75
N ASP A 51 8.25 -5.22 4.55
CA ASP A 51 9.58 -5.61 5.01
C ASP A 51 9.45 -6.82 5.94
N GLY A 52 10.46 -7.67 5.93
CA GLY A 52 10.46 -8.86 6.78
C GLY A 52 10.54 -10.14 5.97
N PRO A 53 10.24 -11.29 6.59
CA PRO A 53 10.40 -12.58 5.93
C PRO A 53 9.35 -12.88 4.87
N ASP A 54 8.16 -12.26 4.95
CA ASP A 54 7.11 -12.46 3.96
C ASP A 54 7.39 -11.62 2.73
N GLN A 55 7.73 -12.26 1.62
CA GLN A 55 8.02 -11.59 0.35
C GLN A 55 6.80 -11.51 -0.56
N GLY A 56 5.63 -11.92 -0.09
CA GLY A 56 4.42 -11.87 -0.88
C GLY A 56 3.89 -10.46 -1.04
N TRP A 57 3.07 -10.27 -2.06
CA TRP A 57 2.38 -9.00 -2.31
C TRP A 57 0.95 -9.10 -1.77
N HIS A 58 0.52 -8.07 -1.07
CA HIS A 58 -0.81 -8.04 -0.46
C HIS A 58 -1.59 -6.85 -0.99
N ASP A 59 -2.82 -7.09 -1.44
CA ASP A 59 -3.67 -6.00 -1.96
C ASP A 59 -4.36 -5.29 -0.81
N ILE A 60 -4.09 -4.00 -0.70
CA ILE A 60 -4.60 -3.16 0.38
C ILE A 60 -5.21 -1.91 -0.23
N ALA A 61 -6.40 -1.54 0.27
CA ALA A 61 -7.05 -0.32 -0.19
C ALA A 61 -6.18 0.90 0.14
N PRO A 62 -5.98 1.81 -0.82
CA PRO A 62 -5.12 2.98 -0.58
C PRO A 62 -5.53 3.83 0.62
N GLU A 63 -6.81 3.93 0.91
CA GLU A 63 -7.29 4.68 2.07
C GLU A 63 -6.87 4.06 3.41
N SER A 64 -6.38 2.82 3.38
CA SER A 64 -5.87 2.13 4.57
C SER A 64 -4.35 2.24 4.70
N LEU A 65 -3.72 3.00 3.82
CA LEU A 65 -2.28 3.21 3.82
C LEU A 65 -1.94 4.65 4.15
N ARG A 66 -0.80 4.84 4.80
CA ARG A 66 -0.20 6.16 4.99
C ARG A 66 1.17 6.14 4.34
N LEU A 67 1.52 7.22 3.66
CA LEU A 67 2.86 7.36 3.14
C LEU A 67 3.83 7.51 4.32
N GLU A 68 4.90 6.73 4.29
CA GLU A 68 5.93 6.83 5.32
C GLU A 68 6.64 8.17 5.16
N PRO A 69 6.72 8.98 6.24
CA PRO A 69 7.40 10.26 6.12
C PRO A 69 8.89 10.05 5.83
N LEU A 70 9.43 10.94 4.99
CA LEU A 70 10.86 10.91 4.72
C LEU A 70 11.64 11.27 5.98
N PRO A 71 12.78 10.62 6.19
CA PRO A 71 13.62 10.92 7.35
C PRO A 71 14.19 12.33 7.30
#